data_309d0fabd4207467d1f77035e03644bc
#
_entry.id   309d0fabd4207467d1f77035e03644bc
#
_cell.length_a   1.000
_cell.length_b   1.000
_cell.length_c   1.000
_cell.angle_alpha   90.00
_cell.angle_beta   90.00
_cell.angle_gamma   90.00
#
_symmetry.space_group_name_H-M   'P 1'
#
loop_
_entity.id
_entity.type
_entity.pdbx_description
1 polymer ?
#
loop_
_entity_poly.entity_id
_entity_poly.type
_entity_poly.pdbx_seq_one_letter_code
_entity_poly.pdbx_strand_id
1 'polypeptide(L)'
;ANVVAGKISLLYGYSLGKAQRLIAGLDPSIGPILTHGAVERMTAAYRAEGVTLPATVHAATVDRKARAGAIVIAPPSAEGSTWARRFGPSSSAFASGWMRGRGARRRRALDRGFPLSDHVDWPALLSTIEATGAERVWVTHGFREPVVRWLLERGIDALSVASHWEGEEEVESPAADEEIVA
;
A
#
# COMPACT_ATOMS: atom_id res chain seq x y z
N ALA A 1 -14.31 2.89 17.06
CA ALA A 1 -14.67 1.58 17.64
C ALA A 1 -13.49 0.97 18.40
N ASN A 2 -12.33 0.69 17.76
CA ASN A 2 -11.19 0.01 18.40
C ASN A 2 -10.64 0.78 19.61
N VAL A 3 -10.47 2.09 19.49
CA VAL A 3 -9.98 2.95 20.59
C VAL A 3 -10.87 2.85 21.82
N VAL A 4 -12.19 2.94 21.65
CA VAL A 4 -13.17 2.80 22.74
C VAL A 4 -13.09 1.42 23.39
N ALA A 5 -12.76 0.38 22.61
CA ALA A 5 -12.58 -0.98 23.10
C ALA A 5 -11.16 -1.26 23.65
N GLY A 6 -10.27 -0.26 23.69
CA GLY A 6 -8.86 -0.43 24.07
C GLY A 6 -8.06 -1.33 23.13
N LYS A 7 -8.59 -1.66 21.92
CA LYS A 7 -7.93 -2.51 20.94
C LYS A 7 -6.94 -1.71 20.11
N ILE A 8 -5.80 -2.33 19.81
CA ILE A 8 -4.82 -1.79 18.87
C ILE A 8 -5.30 -2.04 17.43
N SER A 9 -5.07 -1.07 16.55
CA SER A 9 -5.33 -1.20 15.12
C SER A 9 -3.99 -1.38 14.40
N LEU A 10 -3.73 -2.56 13.83
CA LEU A 10 -2.57 -2.82 12.97
C LEU A 10 -2.95 -2.51 11.53
N LEU A 11 -2.33 -1.52 10.93
CA LEU A 11 -2.57 -1.09 9.58
C LEU A 11 -1.33 -1.35 8.73
N TYR A 12 -1.43 -2.28 7.81
CA TYR A 12 -0.35 -2.67 6.92
C TYR A 12 -0.37 -1.87 5.63
N GLY A 13 0.80 -1.40 5.22
CA GLY A 13 1.06 -0.70 3.96
C GLY A 13 2.56 -0.64 3.68
N TYR A 14 2.95 -0.50 2.43
CA TYR A 14 4.37 -0.42 2.07
C TYR A 14 5.06 0.72 2.81
N SER A 15 6.30 0.47 3.29
CA SER A 15 7.04 1.38 4.18
C SER A 15 7.34 2.74 3.56
N LEU A 16 7.51 2.80 2.23
CA LEU A 16 7.74 4.00 1.45
C LEU A 16 6.47 4.40 0.69
N GLY A 17 6.11 5.65 0.73
CA GLY A 17 4.96 6.26 0.04
C GLY A 17 3.64 5.94 0.73
N LYS A 18 3.19 4.70 0.70
CA LYS A 18 1.88 4.30 1.23
C LYS A 18 1.73 4.52 2.73
N ALA A 19 2.74 4.14 3.51
CA ALA A 19 2.72 4.36 4.96
C ALA A 19 2.63 5.85 5.30
N GLN A 20 3.37 6.72 4.62
CA GLN A 20 3.33 8.17 4.83
C GLN A 20 1.98 8.76 4.41
N ARG A 21 1.40 8.27 3.31
CA ARG A 21 0.06 8.67 2.89
C ARG A 21 -1.01 8.25 3.90
N LEU A 22 -0.88 7.07 4.50
CA LEU A 22 -1.75 6.64 5.60
C LEU A 22 -1.61 7.54 6.81
N ILE A 23 -0.37 7.83 7.25
CA ILE A 23 -0.08 8.71 8.38
C ILE A 23 -0.67 10.10 8.15
N ALA A 24 -0.50 10.67 6.96
CA ALA A 24 -1.04 11.98 6.59
C ALA A 24 -2.57 12.04 6.67
N GLY A 25 -3.25 10.93 6.42
CA GLY A 25 -4.71 10.83 6.47
C GLY A 25 -5.29 10.48 7.83
N LEU A 26 -4.46 10.22 8.85
CA LEU A 26 -4.93 9.89 10.18
C LEU A 26 -5.21 11.16 11.01
N ASP A 27 -6.33 11.15 11.71
CA ASP A 27 -6.61 12.13 12.74
C ASP A 27 -5.85 11.75 14.04
N PRO A 28 -4.87 12.56 14.49
CA PRO A 28 -4.07 12.25 15.65
C PRO A 28 -4.88 12.28 16.97
N SER A 29 -6.07 12.83 16.97
CA SER A 29 -6.97 12.81 18.14
C SER A 29 -7.55 11.44 18.43
N ILE A 30 -7.52 10.51 17.47
CA ILE A 30 -8.04 9.14 17.63
C ILE A 30 -7.20 8.34 18.62
N GLY A 31 -5.88 8.53 18.64
CA GLY A 31 -4.94 7.84 19.50
C GLY A 31 -3.50 7.94 19.00
N PRO A 32 -2.52 7.41 19.75
CA PRO A 32 -1.13 7.49 19.35
C PRO A 32 -0.87 6.71 18.07
N ILE A 33 -0.10 7.33 17.15
CA ILE A 33 0.32 6.70 15.90
C ILE A 33 1.69 6.08 16.14
N LEU A 34 1.77 4.77 16.13
CA LEU A 34 3.00 4.01 16.29
C LEU A 34 3.47 3.47 14.94
N THR A 35 4.77 3.37 14.76
CA THR A 35 5.37 2.93 13.50
C THR A 35 6.32 1.76 13.68
N HIS A 36 6.35 0.87 12.70
CA HIS A 36 7.43 -0.09 12.53
C HIS A 36 8.73 0.63 12.15
N GLY A 37 9.90 0.11 12.56
CA GLY A 37 11.19 0.76 12.30
C GLY A 37 11.46 1.07 10.81
N ALA A 38 11.02 0.21 9.90
CA ALA A 38 11.11 0.48 8.45
C ALA A 38 10.26 1.68 8.02
N VAL A 39 9.07 1.82 8.59
CA VAL A 39 8.17 2.97 8.34
C VAL A 39 8.74 4.24 8.95
N GLU A 40 9.24 4.17 10.18
CA GLU A 40 9.79 5.35 10.87
C GLU A 40 10.97 5.96 10.12
N ARG A 41 11.89 5.14 9.61
CA ARG A 41 13.01 5.62 8.80
C ARG A 41 12.56 6.39 7.55
N MET A 42 11.56 5.87 6.85
CA MET A 42 11.00 6.55 5.66
C MET A 42 10.25 7.82 6.06
N THR A 43 9.51 7.78 7.16
CA THR A 43 8.79 8.95 7.68
C THR A 43 9.74 10.07 8.09
N ALA A 44 10.89 9.73 8.66
CA ALA A 44 11.95 10.70 8.99
C ALA A 44 12.51 11.37 7.72
N ALA A 45 12.73 10.62 6.65
CA ALA A 45 13.16 11.17 5.36
C ALA A 45 12.12 12.14 4.77
N TYR A 46 10.84 11.79 4.79
CA TYR A 46 9.77 12.70 4.35
C TYR A 46 9.74 14.01 5.13
N ARG A 47 9.93 13.94 6.46
CA ARG A 47 9.98 15.14 7.30
C ARG A 47 11.22 15.99 7.02
N ALA A 48 12.37 15.36 6.76
CA ALA A 48 13.60 16.08 6.38
C ALA A 48 13.43 16.85 5.06
N GLU A 49 12.63 16.33 4.13
CA GLU A 49 12.26 17.00 2.87
C GLU A 49 11.08 17.97 3.02
N GLY A 50 10.69 18.34 4.24
CA GLY A 50 9.67 19.34 4.51
C GLY A 50 8.24 18.85 4.46
N VAL A 51 7.98 17.55 4.32
CA VAL A 51 6.61 17.02 4.32
C VAL A 51 6.04 17.01 5.75
N THR A 52 4.96 17.73 5.95
CA THR A 52 4.25 17.78 7.24
C THR A 52 3.43 16.52 7.45
N LEU A 53 3.76 15.76 8.49
CA LEU A 53 3.07 14.53 8.88
C LEU A 53 2.71 14.57 10.36
N PRO A 54 1.57 14.01 10.78
CA PRO A 54 1.24 13.80 12.19
C PRO A 54 2.40 13.18 12.97
N ALA A 55 2.49 13.50 14.26
CA ALA A 55 3.53 12.93 15.13
C ALA A 55 3.40 11.40 15.19
N THR A 56 4.53 10.72 15.06
CA THR A 56 4.63 9.26 15.15
C THR A 56 5.64 8.89 16.21
N VAL A 57 5.47 7.70 16.82
CA VAL A 57 6.42 7.14 17.78
C VAL A 57 6.85 5.76 17.32
N HIS A 58 8.14 5.47 17.37
CA HIS A 58 8.64 4.14 17.04
C HIS A 58 8.08 3.11 18.02
N ALA A 59 7.38 2.11 17.52
CA ALA A 59 6.64 1.14 18.34
C ALA A 59 7.51 0.36 19.34
N ALA A 60 8.83 0.25 19.11
CA ALA A 60 9.75 -0.43 20.00
C ALA A 60 10.06 0.38 21.28
N THR A 61 9.88 1.71 21.25
CA THR A 61 10.17 2.60 22.38
C THR A 61 8.98 2.80 23.32
N VAL A 62 7.81 2.23 22.96
CA VAL A 62 6.56 2.46 23.71
C VAL A 62 6.24 1.25 24.58
N ASP A 63 5.99 1.49 25.86
CA ASP A 63 5.58 0.46 26.80
C ASP A 63 4.22 -0.15 26.44
N ARG A 64 4.03 -1.42 26.83
CA ARG A 64 2.80 -2.16 26.50
C ARG A 64 1.52 -1.45 26.93
N LYS A 65 1.53 -0.84 28.10
CA LYS A 65 0.36 -0.12 28.65
C LYS A 65 0.02 1.13 27.84
N ALA A 66 1.04 1.84 27.33
CA ALA A 66 0.87 3.06 26.55
C ALA A 66 0.42 2.81 25.09
N ARG A 67 0.30 1.54 24.68
CA ARG A 67 -0.17 1.17 23.32
C ARG A 67 -1.69 1.01 23.22
N ALA A 68 -2.43 1.12 24.31
CA ALA A 68 -3.89 0.96 24.31
C ALA A 68 -4.53 1.96 23.34
N GLY A 69 -5.38 1.48 22.43
CA GLY A 69 -6.04 2.31 21.42
C GLY A 69 -5.13 2.85 20.31
N ALA A 70 -3.85 2.46 20.27
CA ALA A 70 -2.92 2.94 19.24
C ALA A 70 -3.30 2.45 17.83
N ILE A 71 -2.91 3.27 16.85
CA ILE A 71 -2.85 2.88 15.44
C ILE A 71 -1.39 2.58 15.12
N VAL A 72 -1.11 1.36 14.68
CA VAL A 72 0.25 0.90 14.37
C VAL A 72 0.40 0.73 12.88
N ILE A 73 1.32 1.46 12.25
CA ILE A 73 1.62 1.37 10.83
C ILE A 73 2.85 0.49 10.62
N ALA A 74 2.71 -0.54 9.79
CA ALA A 74 3.76 -1.51 9.53
C ALA A 74 3.79 -1.97 8.07
N PRO A 75 4.94 -2.49 7.57
CA PRO A 75 5.00 -3.09 6.24
C PRO A 75 4.22 -4.41 6.19
N PRO A 76 3.80 -4.87 4.99
CA PRO A 76 3.11 -6.15 4.82
C PRO A 76 3.90 -7.34 5.37
N SER A 77 5.24 -7.31 5.25
CA SER A 77 6.13 -8.34 5.80
C SER A 77 6.08 -8.51 7.33
N ALA A 78 5.52 -7.53 8.04
CA ALA A 78 5.31 -7.64 9.49
C ALA A 78 4.03 -8.42 9.85
N GLU A 79 3.13 -8.67 8.91
CA GLU A 79 1.91 -9.46 9.13
C GLU A 79 2.27 -10.88 9.58
N GLY A 80 1.56 -11.38 10.60
CA GLY A 80 1.81 -12.72 11.16
C GLY A 80 3.16 -12.92 11.86
N SER A 81 4.05 -11.93 11.87
CA SER A 81 5.37 -12.01 12.48
C SER A 81 5.34 -11.97 14.01
N THR A 82 6.46 -12.34 14.63
CA THR A 82 6.65 -12.18 16.09
C THR A 82 6.53 -10.73 16.52
N TRP A 83 6.91 -9.78 15.64
CA TRP A 83 6.77 -8.36 15.88
C TRP A 83 5.30 -7.95 16.00
N ALA A 84 4.44 -8.40 15.10
CA ALA A 84 3.01 -8.09 15.13
C ALA A 84 2.31 -8.74 16.35
N ARG A 85 2.65 -9.99 16.66
CA ARG A 85 2.08 -10.72 17.82
C ARG A 85 2.33 -10.03 19.18
N ARG A 86 3.37 -9.21 19.31
CA ARG A 86 3.64 -8.46 20.57
C ARG A 86 2.53 -7.46 20.95
N PHE A 87 1.69 -7.08 20.01
CA PHE A 87 0.59 -6.14 20.27
C PHE A 87 -0.64 -6.80 20.90
N GLY A 88 -0.66 -8.14 20.97
CA GLY A 88 -1.78 -8.89 21.55
C GLY A 88 -3.05 -8.81 20.70
N PRO A 89 -4.24 -8.89 21.32
CA PRO A 89 -5.50 -8.77 20.59
C PRO A 89 -5.58 -7.44 19.85
N SER A 90 -5.56 -7.47 18.53
CA SER A 90 -5.57 -6.29 17.67
C SER A 90 -6.53 -6.52 16.51
N SER A 91 -6.96 -5.45 15.89
CA SER A 91 -7.69 -5.49 14.64
C SER A 91 -6.72 -5.17 13.50
N SER A 92 -6.71 -6.02 12.48
CA SER A 92 -5.78 -5.92 11.37
C SER A 92 -6.45 -5.36 10.12
N ALA A 93 -5.72 -4.53 9.39
CA ALA A 93 -6.16 -4.00 8.11
C ALA A 93 -4.99 -3.85 7.13
N PHE A 94 -5.28 -3.94 5.84
CA PHE A 94 -4.31 -3.72 4.78
C PHE A 94 -4.78 -2.59 3.85
N ALA A 95 -3.86 -1.69 3.53
CA ALA A 95 -4.08 -0.62 2.57
C ALA A 95 -3.35 -0.92 1.26
N SER A 96 -4.13 -1.20 0.22
CA SER A 96 -3.61 -1.50 -1.12
C SER A 96 -4.68 -1.28 -2.18
N GLY A 97 -4.30 -0.97 -3.41
CA GLY A 97 -5.20 -0.91 -4.55
C GLY A 97 -5.98 -2.22 -4.76
N TRP A 98 -5.36 -3.35 -4.44
CA TRP A 98 -5.96 -4.70 -4.53
C TRP A 98 -7.13 -4.93 -3.57
N MET A 99 -7.28 -4.11 -2.53
CA MET A 99 -8.38 -4.25 -1.56
C MET A 99 -9.75 -3.86 -2.12
N ARG A 100 -9.84 -3.44 -3.38
CA ARG A 100 -11.12 -3.29 -4.11
C ARG A 100 -11.81 -4.64 -4.33
N GLY A 101 -11.03 -5.72 -4.53
CA GLY A 101 -11.54 -7.08 -4.71
C GLY A 101 -11.88 -7.75 -3.37
N ARG A 102 -13.11 -8.30 -3.24
CA ARG A 102 -13.53 -9.01 -2.01
C ARG A 102 -12.67 -10.23 -1.70
N GLY A 103 -12.14 -10.90 -2.74
CA GLY A 103 -11.30 -12.09 -2.61
C GLY A 103 -9.94 -11.81 -1.95
N ALA A 104 -9.30 -10.70 -2.26
CA ALA A 104 -7.99 -10.33 -1.72
C ALA A 104 -7.99 -10.21 -0.19
N ARG A 105 -9.04 -9.60 0.37
CA ARG A 105 -9.22 -9.48 1.83
C ARG A 105 -9.41 -10.84 2.52
N ARG A 106 -10.17 -11.75 1.91
CA ARG A 106 -10.42 -13.09 2.48
C ARG A 106 -9.15 -13.94 2.52
N ARG A 107 -8.35 -13.90 1.46
CA ARG A 107 -7.10 -14.67 1.38
C ARG A 107 -6.08 -14.26 2.45
N ARG A 108 -6.07 -12.99 2.87
CA ARG A 108 -5.15 -12.48 3.89
C ARG A 108 -5.69 -12.58 5.32
N ALA A 109 -6.88 -13.15 5.55
CA ALA A 109 -7.50 -13.25 6.88
C ALA A 109 -7.53 -11.94 7.69
N LEU A 110 -7.66 -10.80 6.99
CA LEU A 110 -7.67 -9.47 7.58
C LEU A 110 -9.08 -9.07 8.01
N ASP A 111 -9.19 -8.34 9.12
CA ASP A 111 -10.47 -7.79 9.57
C ASP A 111 -11.02 -6.75 8.58
N ARG A 112 -10.14 -5.94 7.97
CA ARG A 112 -10.50 -4.91 7.00
C ARG A 112 -9.48 -4.75 5.88
N GLY A 113 -9.94 -4.32 4.70
CA GLY A 113 -9.11 -3.86 3.60
C GLY A 113 -9.51 -2.44 3.21
N PHE A 114 -8.53 -1.59 3.00
CA PHE A 114 -8.73 -0.22 2.51
C PHE A 114 -8.20 -0.11 1.09
N PRO A 115 -9.07 0.16 0.08
CA PRO A 115 -8.61 0.40 -1.27
C PRO A 115 -7.88 1.74 -1.34
N LEU A 116 -6.57 1.69 -1.24
CA LEU A 116 -5.68 2.84 -1.33
C LEU A 116 -4.53 2.51 -2.28
N SER A 117 -4.46 3.22 -3.41
CA SER A 117 -3.37 3.12 -4.37
C SER A 117 -2.56 4.40 -4.39
N ASP A 118 -1.26 4.28 -4.42
CA ASP A 118 -0.27 5.33 -4.68
C ASP A 118 0.27 5.25 -6.12
N HIS A 119 -0.22 4.29 -6.90
CA HIS A 119 0.01 4.24 -8.34
C HIS A 119 -0.87 5.26 -9.05
N VAL A 120 -0.35 5.78 -10.15
CA VAL A 120 -1.11 6.64 -11.07
C VAL A 120 -2.31 5.88 -11.63
N ASP A 121 -3.44 6.54 -11.79
CA ASP A 121 -4.59 5.95 -12.47
C ASP A 121 -4.43 6.02 -14.01
N TRP A 122 -5.30 5.32 -14.73
CA TRP A 122 -5.23 5.23 -16.18
C TRP A 122 -5.27 6.61 -16.87
N PRO A 123 -6.24 7.51 -16.60
CA PRO A 123 -6.26 8.82 -17.21
C PRO A 123 -5.01 9.66 -16.93
N ALA A 124 -4.54 9.67 -15.69
CA ALA A 124 -3.37 10.44 -15.30
C ALA A 124 -2.07 9.86 -15.89
N LEU A 125 -1.96 8.52 -16.03
CA LEU A 125 -0.85 7.89 -16.73
C LEU A 125 -0.76 8.38 -18.17
N LEU A 126 -1.88 8.33 -18.89
CA LEU A 126 -1.92 8.71 -20.29
C LEU A 126 -1.63 10.20 -20.50
N SER A 127 -2.26 11.06 -19.69
CA SER A 127 -2.00 12.51 -19.75
C SER A 127 -0.56 12.86 -19.40
N THR A 128 0.08 12.12 -18.48
CA THR A 128 1.49 12.30 -18.17
C THR A 128 2.37 11.93 -19.35
N ILE A 129 2.12 10.80 -20.00
CA ILE A 129 2.87 10.38 -21.19
C ILE A 129 2.74 11.43 -22.31
N GLU A 130 1.52 11.86 -22.60
CA GLU A 130 1.27 12.92 -23.60
C GLU A 130 2.00 14.22 -23.26
N ALA A 131 1.98 14.63 -22.00
CA ALA A 131 2.64 15.86 -21.53
C ALA A 131 4.17 15.83 -21.65
N THR A 132 4.78 14.62 -21.70
CA THR A 132 6.24 14.50 -21.92
C THR A 132 6.64 14.81 -23.36
N GLY A 133 5.73 14.73 -24.33
CA GLY A 133 6.02 14.84 -25.76
C GLY A 133 6.94 13.72 -26.28
N ALA A 134 7.03 12.60 -25.59
CA ALA A 134 7.90 11.48 -25.97
C ALA A 134 7.43 10.84 -27.30
N GLU A 135 8.35 10.71 -28.24
CA GLU A 135 8.10 10.02 -29.52
C GLU A 135 8.13 8.49 -29.37
N ARG A 136 8.81 8.00 -28.34
CA ARG A 136 8.94 6.57 -28.02
C ARG A 136 8.77 6.31 -26.53
N VAL A 137 7.96 5.28 -26.20
CA VAL A 137 7.63 4.90 -24.82
C VAL A 137 7.92 3.42 -24.60
N TRP A 138 8.70 3.12 -23.57
CA TRP A 138 8.99 1.75 -23.15
C TRP A 138 8.22 1.45 -21.85
N VAL A 139 7.40 0.40 -21.90
CA VAL A 139 6.55 -0.01 -20.78
C VAL A 139 7.15 -1.26 -20.15
N THR A 140 7.58 -1.15 -18.90
CA THR A 140 8.39 -2.17 -18.21
C THR A 140 7.67 -2.90 -17.09
N HIS A 141 6.52 -2.38 -16.61
CA HIS A 141 5.88 -2.87 -15.38
C HIS A 141 4.36 -2.87 -15.49
N GLY A 142 3.69 -3.72 -14.69
CA GLY A 142 2.23 -3.82 -14.64
C GLY A 142 1.61 -4.40 -15.92
N PHE A 143 0.37 -4.04 -16.19
CA PHE A 143 -0.36 -4.46 -17.39
C PHE A 143 0.15 -3.70 -18.62
N ARG A 144 1.27 -4.14 -19.16
CA ARG A 144 2.00 -3.45 -20.23
C ARG A 144 1.23 -3.37 -21.55
N GLU A 145 0.62 -4.47 -21.96
CA GLU A 145 -0.03 -4.61 -23.25
C GLU A 145 -1.14 -3.58 -23.53
N PRO A 146 -2.06 -3.28 -22.58
CA PRO A 146 -3.06 -2.24 -22.79
C PRO A 146 -2.45 -0.85 -23.01
N VAL A 147 -1.37 -0.52 -22.31
CA VAL A 147 -0.68 0.77 -22.44
C VAL A 147 -0.01 0.86 -23.80
N VAL A 148 0.77 -0.15 -24.20
CA VAL A 148 1.46 -0.22 -25.49
C VAL A 148 0.45 -0.10 -26.63
N ARG A 149 -0.64 -0.88 -26.59
CA ARG A 149 -1.68 -0.82 -27.62
C ARG A 149 -2.30 0.57 -27.74
N TRP A 150 -2.65 1.18 -26.63
CA TRP A 150 -3.25 2.52 -26.60
C TRP A 150 -2.32 3.58 -27.21
N LEU A 151 -1.01 3.49 -26.94
CA LEU A 151 0.01 4.40 -27.47
C LEU A 151 0.18 4.22 -28.98
N LEU A 152 0.30 2.98 -29.46
CA LEU A 152 0.41 2.66 -30.88
C LEU A 152 -0.81 3.13 -31.70
N GLU A 153 -2.03 2.98 -31.15
CA GLU A 153 -3.26 3.48 -31.78
C GLU A 153 -3.27 5.02 -31.95
N ARG A 154 -2.39 5.73 -31.24
CA ARG A 154 -2.21 7.20 -31.33
C ARG A 154 -0.95 7.62 -32.08
N GLY A 155 -0.27 6.68 -32.68
CA GLY A 155 0.95 6.95 -33.45
C GLY A 155 2.20 7.19 -32.61
N ILE A 156 2.16 6.90 -31.31
CA ILE A 156 3.34 6.94 -30.44
C ILE A 156 4.04 5.59 -30.50
N ASP A 157 5.33 5.57 -30.86
CA ASP A 157 6.12 4.34 -30.88
C ASP A 157 6.23 3.77 -29.45
N ALA A 158 5.72 2.56 -29.25
CA ALA A 158 5.68 1.96 -27.91
C ALA A 158 5.97 0.47 -27.96
N LEU A 159 6.70 -0.01 -26.95
CA LEU A 159 6.98 -1.43 -26.80
C LEU A 159 7.01 -1.87 -25.35
N SER A 160 6.65 -3.14 -25.14
CA SER A 160 6.77 -3.81 -23.85
C SER A 160 8.21 -4.30 -23.68
N VAL A 161 8.82 -3.95 -22.57
CA VAL A 161 10.17 -4.39 -22.19
C VAL A 161 10.08 -5.29 -20.97
N ALA A 162 10.61 -6.51 -21.09
CA ALA A 162 10.76 -7.39 -19.94
C ALA A 162 11.83 -6.83 -18.99
N SER A 163 11.51 -6.74 -17.72
CA SER A 163 12.49 -6.43 -16.67
C SER A 163 12.83 -7.71 -15.90
N HIS A 164 14.07 -7.83 -15.42
CA HIS A 164 14.48 -8.92 -14.53
C HIS A 164 13.88 -8.80 -13.12
N TRP A 165 13.23 -7.69 -12.82
CA TRP A 165 12.46 -7.47 -11.61
C TRP A 165 10.99 -7.79 -11.88
N GLU A 166 10.66 -9.05 -11.79
CA GLU A 166 9.28 -9.47 -11.56
C GLU A 166 9.00 -9.12 -10.10
N GLY A 167 8.37 -7.97 -9.89
CA GLY A 167 7.99 -7.54 -8.54
C GLY A 167 7.06 -8.56 -7.92
N GLU A 168 6.90 -8.55 -6.60
CA GLU A 168 6.02 -9.39 -5.80
C GLU A 168 4.54 -9.46 -6.30
N GLU A 169 4.22 -8.82 -7.42
CA GLU A 169 2.88 -8.74 -8.00
C GLU A 169 2.49 -9.97 -8.84
N GLU A 170 3.42 -10.79 -9.32
CA GLU A 170 3.09 -11.97 -10.14
C GLU A 170 2.61 -13.19 -9.35
N VAL A 171 2.70 -13.18 -8.03
CA VAL A 171 2.21 -14.30 -7.20
C VAL A 171 0.68 -14.30 -7.04
N GLU A 172 -0.05 -13.29 -7.51
CA GLU A 172 -1.50 -13.18 -7.36
C GLU A 172 -2.28 -12.87 -8.66
N SER A 173 -1.93 -13.48 -9.79
CA SER A 173 -2.91 -13.61 -10.87
C SER A 173 -3.99 -14.60 -10.40
N PRO A 174 -5.25 -14.20 -10.26
CA PRO A 174 -6.30 -15.18 -10.07
C PRO A 174 -6.35 -16.04 -11.33
N ALA A 175 -6.17 -17.36 -11.17
CA ALA A 175 -6.60 -18.31 -12.19
C ALA A 175 -8.03 -17.93 -12.57
N ALA A 176 -8.28 -17.68 -13.84
CA ALA A 176 -9.61 -17.54 -14.36
C ALA A 176 -10.32 -18.85 -14.05
N ASP A 177 -11.30 -18.82 -13.14
CA ASP A 177 -12.25 -19.89 -12.99
C ASP A 177 -13.12 -19.88 -14.25
N GLU A 178 -12.66 -20.64 -15.25
CA GLU A 178 -13.54 -21.18 -16.28
C GLU A 178 -14.43 -22.24 -15.62
N GLU A 179 -15.60 -21.82 -15.18
CA GLU A 179 -16.78 -22.69 -15.10
C GLU A 179 -17.96 -21.94 -15.69
N ILE A 180 -18.05 -22.02 -17.00
CA ILE A 180 -19.33 -21.90 -17.69
C ILE A 180 -19.89 -23.32 -17.70
N VAL A 181 -20.84 -23.56 -16.81
CA VAL A 181 -21.68 -24.75 -16.82
C VAL A 181 -22.68 -24.61 -17.95
N ALA A 182 -22.80 -25.64 -18.74
CA ALA A 182 -23.78 -25.86 -19.77
C ALA A 182 -25.22 -25.82 -19.21
#